data_29f34eb2baad738fcdf6fefb5029132b
#
_entry.id   29f34eb2baad738fcdf6fefb5029132b
#
_cell.length_a   1.000
_cell.length_b   1.000
_cell.length_c   1.000
_cell.angle_alpha   90.00
_cell.angle_beta   90.00
_cell.angle_gamma   90.00
#
_symmetry.space_group_name_H-M   'P 1'
#
loop_
_entity.id
_entity.type
_entity.pdbx_description
1 polymer ?
#
loop_
_entity_poly.entity_id
_entity_poly.type
_entity_poly.pdbx_seq_one_letter_code
_entity_poly.pdbx_strand_id
1 'polypeptide(L)'
;KIKQRVNELHEFNPMLGFRGCRLGIVHGEISEMQARAVFEAAAEVQNGGTKVNPEVMIPLVGFKREFDLQVEIVHRVAQEVQAAKKVKLNYLVGTMIEVPRGALTADEIAETAEFFSFGTNDLTQTALGMSRDDSGSFLPHYAELEIVKRNPFATIDQNSVGKLMQIAI
;
A
#
# COMPACT_ATOMS: atom_id res chain seq x y z
N LYS A 1 -8.37 -23.89 23.24
CA LYS A 1 -9.00 -23.09 22.17
C LYS A 1 -8.29 -21.75 21.98
N ILE A 2 -8.15 -20.88 23.01
CA ILE A 2 -7.50 -19.55 22.85
C ILE A 2 -6.04 -19.69 22.40
N LYS A 3 -5.23 -20.51 23.05
CA LYS A 3 -3.83 -20.74 22.66
C LYS A 3 -3.69 -21.28 21.23
N GLN A 4 -4.59 -22.16 20.81
CA GLN A 4 -4.62 -22.67 19.44
C GLN A 4 -4.92 -21.52 18.47
N ARG A 5 -5.90 -20.67 18.78
CA ARG A 5 -6.23 -19.51 17.92
C ARG A 5 -5.11 -18.48 17.85
N VAL A 6 -4.40 -18.23 18.94
CA VAL A 6 -3.21 -17.37 18.95
C VAL A 6 -2.13 -17.93 18.03
N ASN A 7 -1.87 -19.23 18.08
CA ASN A 7 -0.89 -19.87 17.21
C ASN A 7 -1.30 -19.83 15.73
N GLU A 8 -2.59 -19.98 15.41
CA GLU A 8 -3.13 -19.87 14.04
C GLU A 8 -2.99 -18.47 13.47
N LEU A 9 -3.02 -17.43 14.31
CA LEU A 9 -2.89 -16.04 13.93
C LEU A 9 -1.43 -15.57 13.87
N HIS A 10 -0.47 -16.42 14.25
CA HIS A 10 0.95 -16.08 14.19
C HIS A 10 1.42 -16.06 12.74
N GLU A 11 1.93 -14.93 12.28
CA GLU A 11 2.52 -14.79 10.95
C GLU A 11 3.98 -15.24 10.95
N PHE A 12 4.36 -16.07 9.96
CA PHE A 12 5.74 -16.50 9.75
C PHE A 12 6.56 -15.49 8.95
N ASN A 13 5.89 -14.73 8.07
CA ASN A 13 6.49 -13.65 7.29
C ASN A 13 5.54 -12.45 7.27
N PRO A 14 5.71 -11.48 8.18
CA PRO A 14 4.82 -10.31 8.27
C PRO A 14 4.80 -9.45 7.01
N MET A 15 5.90 -9.37 6.25
CA MET A 15 5.98 -8.57 5.04
C MET A 15 5.07 -9.12 3.93
N LEU A 16 5.03 -10.44 3.75
CA LEU A 16 4.21 -11.13 2.73
C LEU A 16 2.90 -11.68 3.30
N GLY A 17 2.56 -11.31 4.53
CA GLY A 17 1.46 -11.86 5.30
C GLY A 17 0.11 -11.19 5.08
N PHE A 18 -0.73 -11.30 6.09
CA PHE A 18 -2.12 -10.84 6.10
C PHE A 18 -2.23 -9.37 6.51
N ARG A 19 -1.94 -8.48 5.58
CA ARG A 19 -1.90 -7.02 5.79
C ARG A 19 -2.38 -6.26 4.54
N GLY A 20 -2.49 -4.95 4.64
CA GLY A 20 -2.84 -4.08 3.50
C GLY A 20 -4.19 -4.42 2.88
N CYS A 21 -4.28 -4.42 1.57
CA CYS A 21 -5.52 -4.74 0.85
C CYS A 21 -6.02 -6.16 1.15
N ARG A 22 -5.15 -7.12 1.45
CA ARG A 22 -5.51 -8.49 1.82
C ARG A 22 -6.37 -8.52 3.08
N LEU A 23 -5.93 -7.79 4.11
CA LEU A 23 -6.68 -7.63 5.35
C LEU A 23 -7.99 -6.88 5.11
N GLY A 24 -7.95 -5.78 4.36
CA GLY A 24 -9.12 -4.97 4.05
C GLY A 24 -10.16 -5.68 3.17
N ILE A 25 -9.76 -6.67 2.36
CA ILE A 25 -10.69 -7.48 1.58
C ILE A 25 -11.40 -8.51 2.46
N VAL A 26 -10.67 -9.20 3.32
CA VAL A 26 -11.24 -10.23 4.20
C VAL A 26 -12.03 -9.63 5.36
N HIS A 27 -11.59 -8.47 5.86
CA HIS A 27 -12.20 -7.71 6.94
C HIS A 27 -12.52 -6.29 6.47
N GLY A 28 -13.51 -6.19 5.57
CA GLY A 28 -13.93 -4.91 4.95
C GLY A 28 -14.33 -3.83 5.94
N GLU A 29 -14.83 -4.23 7.11
CA GLU A 29 -15.16 -3.33 8.22
C GLU A 29 -13.97 -2.52 8.73
N ILE A 30 -12.73 -3.03 8.61
CA ILE A 30 -11.52 -2.30 8.97
C ILE A 30 -11.29 -1.17 7.96
N SER A 31 -11.36 -1.45 6.67
CA SER A 31 -11.24 -0.44 5.62
C SER A 31 -12.34 0.61 5.71
N GLU A 32 -13.57 0.19 6.01
CA GLU A 32 -14.70 1.09 6.23
C GLU A 32 -14.44 2.04 7.40
N MET A 33 -14.01 1.52 8.54
CA MET A 33 -13.70 2.31 9.73
C MET A 33 -12.59 3.32 9.46
N GLN A 34 -11.52 2.90 8.78
CA GLN A 34 -10.40 3.76 8.45
C GLN A 34 -10.79 4.85 7.45
N ALA A 35 -11.50 4.51 6.38
CA ALA A 35 -12.02 5.49 5.42
C ALA A 35 -12.96 6.50 6.10
N ARG A 36 -13.84 6.04 6.97
CA ARG A 36 -14.76 6.89 7.74
C ARG A 36 -14.00 7.89 8.60
N ALA A 37 -12.98 7.44 9.33
CA ALA A 37 -12.16 8.32 10.16
C ALA A 37 -11.48 9.42 9.33
N VAL A 38 -10.93 9.07 8.15
CA VAL A 38 -10.30 10.03 7.24
C VAL A 38 -11.31 11.07 6.74
N PHE A 39 -12.48 10.63 6.26
CA PHE A 39 -13.46 11.54 5.68
C PHE A 39 -14.20 12.36 6.73
N GLU A 40 -14.45 11.83 7.92
CA GLU A 40 -15.02 12.60 9.03
C GLU A 40 -14.07 13.71 9.49
N ALA A 41 -12.77 13.40 9.64
CA ALA A 41 -11.77 14.41 9.96
C ALA A 41 -11.65 15.47 8.87
N ALA A 42 -11.62 15.06 7.59
CA ALA A 42 -11.58 15.98 6.46
C ALA A 42 -12.81 16.90 6.43
N ALA A 43 -14.00 16.35 6.67
CA ALA A 43 -15.26 17.11 6.72
C ALA A 43 -15.25 18.12 7.86
N GLU A 44 -14.75 17.75 9.02
CA GLU A 44 -14.65 18.61 10.19
C GLU A 44 -13.70 19.79 9.94
N VAL A 45 -12.52 19.52 9.41
CA VAL A 45 -11.52 20.54 9.06
C VAL A 45 -12.06 21.50 7.99
N GLN A 46 -12.73 20.96 6.96
CA GLN A 46 -13.29 21.80 5.88
C GLN A 46 -14.44 22.66 6.37
N ASN A 47 -15.31 22.14 7.24
CA ASN A 47 -16.37 22.93 7.88
C ASN A 47 -15.80 24.00 8.82
N GLY A 48 -14.60 23.81 9.35
CA GLY A 48 -13.83 24.81 10.09
C GLY A 48 -13.18 25.90 9.22
N GLY A 49 -13.38 25.87 7.90
CA GLY A 49 -12.92 26.88 6.96
C GLY A 49 -11.59 26.59 6.29
N THR A 50 -10.97 25.44 6.55
CA THR A 50 -9.71 25.03 5.89
C THR A 50 -10.01 24.04 4.77
N LYS A 51 -9.64 24.41 3.53
CA LYS A 51 -9.78 23.50 2.37
C LYS A 51 -8.85 22.30 2.53
N VAL A 52 -9.40 21.10 2.35
CA VAL A 52 -8.66 19.83 2.37
C VAL A 52 -8.92 19.02 1.10
N ASN A 53 -7.92 18.27 0.65
CA ASN A 53 -8.04 17.34 -0.46
C ASN A 53 -7.39 16.01 -0.01
N PRO A 54 -8.15 15.10 0.64
CA PRO A 54 -7.62 13.82 1.07
C PRO A 54 -7.20 12.95 -0.12
N GLU A 55 -6.10 12.24 0.04
CA GLU A 55 -5.66 11.20 -0.89
C GLU A 55 -5.63 9.87 -0.13
N VAL A 56 -6.49 8.94 -0.52
CA VAL A 56 -6.59 7.61 0.10
C VAL A 56 -5.80 6.63 -0.74
N MET A 57 -4.79 6.02 -0.14
CA MET A 57 -3.88 5.10 -0.82
C MET A 57 -4.07 3.69 -0.30
N ILE A 58 -4.39 2.75 -1.21
CA ILE A 58 -4.56 1.33 -0.90
C ILE A 58 -3.21 0.63 -1.03
N PRO A 59 -2.69 -0.01 0.02
CA PRO A 59 -1.38 -0.64 0.00
C PRO A 59 -1.42 -2.09 -0.50
N LEU A 60 -0.27 -2.61 -0.94
CA LEU A 60 -0.01 -4.02 -1.30
C LEU A 60 -0.86 -4.58 -2.44
N VAL A 61 -1.34 -3.73 -3.33
CA VAL A 61 -2.13 -4.14 -4.48
C VAL A 61 -1.25 -4.85 -5.50
N GLY A 62 -1.64 -6.07 -5.86
CA GLY A 62 -1.03 -6.86 -6.93
C GLY A 62 -2.00 -7.16 -8.07
N PHE A 63 -3.29 -7.10 -7.83
CA PHE A 63 -4.35 -7.34 -8.81
C PHE A 63 -5.32 -6.16 -8.86
N LYS A 64 -5.74 -5.77 -10.07
CA LYS A 64 -6.74 -4.70 -10.23
C LYS A 64 -7.98 -4.93 -9.36
N ARG A 65 -8.50 -6.17 -9.30
CA ARG A 65 -9.71 -6.46 -8.52
C ARG A 65 -9.53 -6.25 -7.02
N GLU A 66 -8.33 -6.43 -6.46
CA GLU A 66 -8.04 -6.08 -5.06
C GLU A 66 -8.25 -4.58 -4.83
N PHE A 67 -7.77 -3.77 -5.77
CA PHE A 67 -7.92 -2.32 -5.71
C PHE A 67 -9.39 -1.91 -5.88
N ASP A 68 -10.08 -2.43 -6.89
CA ASP A 68 -11.49 -2.09 -7.16
C ASP A 68 -12.39 -2.34 -5.93
N LEU A 69 -12.21 -3.48 -5.24
CA LEU A 69 -12.99 -3.81 -4.04
C LEU A 69 -12.77 -2.80 -2.89
N GLN A 70 -11.54 -2.31 -2.73
CA GLN A 70 -11.24 -1.31 -1.71
C GLN A 70 -11.77 0.08 -2.11
N VAL A 71 -11.67 0.45 -3.38
CA VAL A 71 -12.22 1.70 -3.93
C VAL A 71 -13.73 1.77 -3.74
N GLU A 72 -14.45 0.67 -3.97
CA GLU A 72 -15.89 0.58 -3.72
C GLU A 72 -16.25 0.95 -2.27
N ILE A 73 -15.49 0.44 -1.29
CA ILE A 73 -15.68 0.77 0.13
C ILE A 73 -15.39 2.25 0.40
N VAL A 74 -14.26 2.75 -0.09
CA VAL A 74 -13.83 4.14 0.11
C VAL A 74 -14.87 5.12 -0.44
N HIS A 75 -15.33 4.92 -1.66
CA HIS A 75 -16.32 5.81 -2.27
C HIS A 75 -17.67 5.76 -1.56
N ARG A 76 -18.14 4.57 -1.17
CA ARG A 76 -19.37 4.42 -0.40
C ARG A 76 -19.31 5.21 0.91
N VAL A 77 -18.23 5.02 1.66
CA VAL A 77 -18.04 5.71 2.94
C VAL A 77 -17.91 7.22 2.76
N ALA A 78 -17.18 7.66 1.73
CA ALA A 78 -17.08 9.08 1.41
C ALA A 78 -18.45 9.71 1.13
N GLN A 79 -19.31 9.03 0.38
CA GLN A 79 -20.68 9.49 0.09
C GLN A 79 -21.51 9.59 1.37
N GLU A 80 -21.47 8.56 2.23
CA GLU A 80 -22.19 8.55 3.51
C GLU A 80 -21.77 9.72 4.41
N VAL A 81 -20.46 9.96 4.57
CA VAL A 81 -19.94 11.04 5.40
C VAL A 81 -20.28 12.41 4.82
N GLN A 82 -20.10 12.61 3.51
CA GLN A 82 -20.46 13.87 2.87
C GLN A 82 -21.93 14.21 3.02
N ALA A 83 -22.82 13.21 2.89
CA ALA A 83 -24.25 13.39 3.11
C ALA A 83 -24.57 13.73 4.57
N ALA A 84 -23.99 13.00 5.54
CA ALA A 84 -24.21 13.21 6.96
C ALA A 84 -23.69 14.57 7.45
N LYS A 85 -22.52 14.98 7.00
CA LYS A 85 -21.86 16.25 7.38
C LYS A 85 -22.25 17.44 6.50
N LYS A 86 -23.06 17.22 5.46
CA LYS A 86 -23.51 18.24 4.47
C LYS A 86 -22.35 19.03 3.87
N VAL A 87 -21.28 18.34 3.51
CA VAL A 87 -20.06 18.91 2.94
C VAL A 87 -19.69 18.15 1.66
N LYS A 88 -19.12 18.85 0.68
CA LYS A 88 -18.54 18.22 -0.50
C LYS A 88 -17.03 18.18 -0.35
N LEU A 89 -16.44 17.00 -0.36
CA LEU A 89 -15.00 16.78 -0.30
C LEU A 89 -14.48 16.44 -1.71
N ASN A 90 -13.38 17.06 -2.10
CA ASN A 90 -12.59 16.60 -3.23
C ASN A 90 -11.52 15.66 -2.69
N TYR A 91 -11.46 14.45 -3.21
CA TYR A 91 -10.49 13.45 -2.78
C TYR A 91 -10.07 12.59 -3.97
N LEU A 92 -8.94 11.93 -3.83
CA LEU A 92 -8.44 10.96 -4.79
C LEU A 92 -8.26 9.61 -4.10
N VAL A 93 -8.41 8.53 -4.90
CA VAL A 93 -8.11 7.17 -4.45
C VAL A 93 -7.08 6.56 -5.38
N GLY A 94 -5.96 6.16 -4.81
CA GLY A 94 -4.87 5.57 -5.56
C GLY A 94 -4.26 4.37 -4.84
N THR A 95 -3.16 3.88 -5.36
CA THR A 95 -2.47 2.74 -4.78
C THR A 95 -0.97 2.94 -4.67
N MET A 96 -0.35 2.15 -3.79
CA MET A 96 1.09 2.02 -3.74
C MET A 96 1.55 0.90 -4.67
N ILE A 97 2.45 1.22 -5.59
CA ILE A 97 3.16 0.23 -6.39
C ILE A 97 4.36 -0.25 -5.56
N GLU A 98 4.22 -1.40 -4.94
CA GLU A 98 5.21 -1.97 -4.03
C GLU A 98 5.34 -3.50 -4.15
N VAL A 99 4.48 -4.10 -4.97
CA VAL A 99 4.54 -5.52 -5.33
C VAL A 99 4.97 -5.61 -6.80
N PRO A 100 5.94 -6.45 -7.17
CA PRO A 100 6.39 -6.56 -8.56
C PRO A 100 5.27 -6.83 -9.56
N ARG A 101 4.28 -7.67 -9.20
CA ARG A 101 3.11 -7.88 -10.05
C ARG A 101 2.34 -6.59 -10.29
N GLY A 102 2.13 -5.78 -9.24
CA GLY A 102 1.46 -4.48 -9.37
C GLY A 102 2.20 -3.52 -10.31
N ALA A 103 3.55 -3.55 -10.30
CA ALA A 103 4.36 -2.78 -11.24
C ALA A 103 4.21 -3.27 -12.69
N LEU A 104 4.18 -4.61 -12.88
CA LEU A 104 4.06 -5.22 -14.21
C LEU A 104 2.66 -5.08 -14.85
N THR A 105 1.63 -4.85 -14.05
CA THR A 105 0.22 -4.69 -14.48
C THR A 105 -0.34 -3.34 -14.02
N ALA A 106 0.50 -2.33 -13.95
CA ALA A 106 0.11 -1.00 -13.50
C ALA A 106 -0.91 -0.34 -14.45
N ASP A 107 -0.84 -0.64 -15.75
CA ASP A 107 -1.80 -0.22 -16.76
C ASP A 107 -3.23 -0.70 -16.44
N GLU A 108 -3.39 -1.97 -16.02
CA GLU A 108 -4.69 -2.49 -15.60
C GLU A 108 -5.22 -1.75 -14.36
N ILE A 109 -4.33 -1.50 -13.38
CA ILE A 109 -4.70 -0.82 -12.12
C ILE A 109 -5.02 0.65 -12.37
N ALA A 110 -4.32 1.30 -13.32
CA ALA A 110 -4.52 2.68 -13.71
C ALA A 110 -5.91 2.98 -14.33
N GLU A 111 -6.61 1.94 -14.79
CA GLU A 111 -8.01 2.13 -15.25
C GLU A 111 -8.94 2.67 -14.13
N THR A 112 -8.60 2.42 -12.87
CA THR A 112 -9.40 2.84 -11.71
C THR A 112 -8.62 3.77 -10.78
N ALA A 113 -7.30 3.59 -10.66
CA ALA A 113 -6.46 4.39 -9.76
C ALA A 113 -6.25 5.81 -10.28
N GLU A 114 -6.45 6.79 -9.41
CA GLU A 114 -6.28 8.21 -9.72
C GLU A 114 -4.84 8.70 -9.50
N PHE A 115 -4.04 7.94 -8.76
CA PHE A 115 -2.60 8.18 -8.58
C PHE A 115 -1.86 6.92 -8.16
N PHE A 116 -0.55 6.91 -8.40
CA PHE A 116 0.38 5.91 -7.88
C PHE A 116 1.42 6.56 -6.96
N SER A 117 1.81 5.82 -5.92
CA SER A 117 3.00 6.07 -5.13
C SER A 117 3.88 4.82 -5.16
N PHE A 118 5.19 4.97 -5.08
CA PHE A 118 6.11 3.82 -5.11
C PHE A 118 6.58 3.47 -3.69
N GLY A 119 6.19 2.28 -3.21
CA GLY A 119 6.65 1.71 -1.95
C GLY A 119 7.99 1.00 -2.11
N THR A 120 9.08 1.78 -2.18
CA THR A 120 10.40 1.27 -2.52
C THR A 120 11.00 0.31 -1.49
N ASN A 121 10.55 0.34 -0.25
CA ASN A 121 10.95 -0.65 0.76
C ASN A 121 10.47 -2.06 0.39
N ASP A 122 9.16 -2.23 0.21
CA ASP A 122 8.57 -3.53 -0.10
C ASP A 122 8.95 -3.98 -1.51
N LEU A 123 9.01 -3.03 -2.48
CA LEU A 123 9.42 -3.34 -3.84
C LEU A 123 10.88 -3.81 -3.91
N THR A 124 11.78 -3.23 -3.11
CA THR A 124 13.18 -3.67 -3.02
C THR A 124 13.26 -5.08 -2.42
N GLN A 125 12.57 -5.33 -1.31
CA GLN A 125 12.57 -6.63 -0.66
C GLN A 125 12.04 -7.73 -1.58
N THR A 126 10.96 -7.46 -2.28
CA THR A 126 10.33 -8.43 -3.18
C THR A 126 11.08 -8.62 -4.49
N ALA A 127 11.64 -7.56 -5.06
CA ALA A 127 12.43 -7.63 -6.30
C ALA A 127 13.76 -8.36 -6.11
N LEU A 128 14.41 -8.19 -4.95
CA LEU A 128 15.67 -8.84 -4.62
C LEU A 128 15.50 -10.18 -3.88
N GLY A 129 14.29 -10.48 -3.38
CA GLY A 129 14.05 -11.64 -2.53
C GLY A 129 14.82 -11.58 -1.20
N MET A 130 15.00 -10.39 -0.63
CA MET A 130 15.78 -10.16 0.59
C MET A 130 14.93 -9.46 1.63
N SER A 131 14.94 -9.98 2.85
CA SER A 131 14.40 -9.27 4.00
C SER A 131 15.33 -8.14 4.42
N ARG A 132 14.79 -6.93 4.58
CA ARG A 132 15.55 -5.78 5.09
C ARG A 132 16.13 -6.05 6.47
N ASP A 133 15.35 -6.72 7.33
CA ASP A 133 15.73 -6.99 8.71
C ASP A 133 16.80 -8.08 8.83
N ASP A 134 16.81 -9.05 7.91
CA ASP A 134 17.76 -10.17 7.92
C ASP A 134 19.02 -9.91 7.09
N SER A 135 18.97 -8.93 6.18
CA SER A 135 20.04 -8.66 5.22
C SER A 135 21.37 -8.25 5.83
N GLY A 136 21.36 -7.74 7.06
CA GLY A 136 22.56 -7.39 7.81
C GLY A 136 23.53 -8.56 8.04
N SER A 137 23.06 -9.80 7.96
CA SER A 137 23.87 -11.00 8.12
C SER A 137 24.74 -11.33 6.90
N PHE A 138 24.38 -10.90 5.69
CA PHE A 138 25.10 -11.26 4.44
C PHE A 138 25.46 -10.07 3.56
N LEU A 139 24.78 -8.93 3.61
CA LEU A 139 25.08 -7.76 2.78
C LEU A 139 26.50 -7.22 2.94
N PRO A 140 27.14 -7.24 4.15
CA PRO A 140 28.55 -6.87 4.26
C PRO A 140 29.47 -7.73 3.40
N HIS A 141 29.25 -9.05 3.36
CA HIS A 141 30.02 -9.96 2.50
C HIS A 141 29.74 -9.74 1.00
N TYR A 142 28.49 -9.39 0.66
CA TYR A 142 28.15 -9.02 -0.73
C TYR A 142 28.88 -7.76 -1.19
N ALA A 143 29.09 -6.81 -0.29
CA ALA A 143 29.86 -5.62 -0.58
C ALA A 143 31.35 -5.92 -0.71
N GLU A 144 31.93 -6.77 0.15
CA GLU A 144 33.34 -7.23 0.07
C GLU A 144 33.62 -8.00 -1.22
N LEU A 145 32.67 -8.78 -1.70
CA LEU A 145 32.75 -9.54 -2.95
C LEU A 145 32.30 -8.74 -4.19
N GLU A 146 32.00 -7.45 -4.01
CA GLU A 146 31.55 -6.55 -5.08
C GLU A 146 30.26 -7.04 -5.80
N ILE A 147 29.45 -7.91 -5.16
CA ILE A 147 28.14 -8.34 -5.69
C ILE A 147 27.18 -7.16 -5.71
N VAL A 148 27.21 -6.33 -4.65
CA VAL A 148 26.46 -5.08 -4.58
C VAL A 148 27.43 -3.93 -4.40
N LYS A 149 27.31 -2.90 -5.24
CA LYS A 149 28.14 -1.69 -5.12
C LYS A 149 27.70 -0.76 -3.99
N ARG A 150 26.42 -0.80 -3.64
CA ARG A 150 25.80 0.00 -2.58
C ARG A 150 24.72 -0.81 -1.90
N ASN A 151 24.43 -0.50 -0.65
CA ASN A 151 23.33 -1.13 0.06
C ASN A 151 21.98 -0.81 -0.64
N PRO A 152 21.26 -1.82 -1.14
CA PRO A 152 20.03 -1.62 -1.90
C PRO A 152 18.87 -1.08 -1.06
N PHE A 153 18.98 -1.13 0.27
CA PHE A 153 18.03 -0.52 1.20
C PHE A 153 18.35 0.95 1.55
N ALA A 154 19.54 1.41 1.20
CA ALA A 154 19.91 2.81 1.33
C ALA A 154 19.75 3.60 0.03
N THR A 155 19.92 2.93 -1.12
CA THR A 155 19.76 3.52 -2.45
C THR A 155 19.04 2.54 -3.36
N ILE A 156 18.13 3.06 -4.21
CA ILE A 156 17.37 2.23 -5.15
C ILE A 156 18.32 1.52 -6.12
N ASP A 157 18.16 0.20 -6.24
CA ASP A 157 18.77 -0.55 -7.33
C ASP A 157 18.08 -0.25 -8.66
N GLN A 158 18.78 0.51 -9.51
CA GLN A 158 18.24 0.97 -10.80
C GLN A 158 18.02 -0.18 -11.79
N ASN A 159 18.74 -1.31 -11.62
CA ASN A 159 18.66 -2.44 -12.54
C ASN A 159 17.47 -3.37 -12.28
N SER A 160 16.88 -3.33 -11.09
CA SER A 160 15.69 -4.09 -10.73
C SER A 160 14.54 -3.17 -10.34
N VAL A 161 14.57 -2.54 -9.18
CA VAL A 161 13.51 -1.67 -8.67
C VAL A 161 13.26 -0.49 -9.62
N GLY A 162 14.34 0.16 -10.09
CA GLY A 162 14.23 1.25 -11.06
C GLY A 162 13.52 0.83 -12.36
N LYS A 163 13.81 -0.36 -12.87
CA LYS A 163 13.11 -0.90 -14.05
C LYS A 163 11.64 -1.20 -13.80
N LEU A 164 11.31 -1.77 -12.63
CA LEU A 164 9.90 -1.99 -12.26
C LEU A 164 9.13 -0.67 -12.15
N MET A 165 9.76 0.37 -11.59
CA MET A 165 9.17 1.71 -11.56
C MET A 165 8.95 2.27 -12.97
N GLN A 166 9.92 2.09 -13.88
CA GLN A 166 9.78 2.54 -15.27
C GLN A 166 8.67 1.81 -16.03
N ILE A 167 8.44 0.54 -15.75
CA ILE A 167 7.34 -0.24 -16.36
C ILE A 167 5.99 0.29 -15.88
N ALA A 168 5.92 0.75 -14.63
CA ALA A 168 4.67 1.21 -14.02
C ALA A 168 4.32 2.67 -14.36
N ILE A 169 5.21 3.43 -14.98
CA ILE A 169 5.01 4.81 -15.43
C ILE A 169 4.48 4.84 -16.86
#